data_202a3dd1686d9ab9255ae62c39306ed0
#
_entry.id   202a3dd1686d9ab9255ae62c39306ed0
#
_cell.length_a   1.000
_cell.length_b   1.000
_cell.length_c   1.000
_cell.angle_alpha   90.00
_cell.angle_beta   90.00
_cell.angle_gamma   90.00
#
_symmetry.space_group_name_H-M   'P 1'
#
loop_
_entity.id
_entity.type
_entity.pdbx_description
1 polymer ?
#
loop_
_entity_poly.entity_id
_entity_poly.type
_entity_poly.pdbx_seq_one_letter_code
_entity_poly.pdbx_strand_id
1 'polypeptide(L)'
;WKTEDMLSGIEGVMYLAAASGEDLATTSDIVTDALTAFGLTAEDSGHFADVLAAASSNANTNVSMMGETFKYCAPVAGALGFSVEDTAEAIGLMGNAGIKASQAGTSMRSIMTNLTGDVKLSGAAIGDVTIATTNADGSMRSLSAILADCRVAFGGMTEAEKANNAETLVGKNAMSGFLALMNAAPEDIAKVSGAVNNCKDAAKNMADTMQDNLEGQLTILKSQLQELAISFGDLLMPAVRSIVSGLQGMVDVLNAMPDGVKRVIMIVALLAAALGPVLIIIGKTLSL
;
A
#
# COMPACT_ATOMS: atom_id res chain seq x y z
N TRP A 1 -8.20 -0.49 14.50
CA TRP A 1 -7.55 0.56 15.30
C TRP A 1 -8.58 1.49 15.92
N LYS A 2 -8.31 2.00 17.13
CA LYS A 2 -9.11 3.06 17.76
C LYS A 2 -8.74 4.42 17.13
N THR A 3 -9.55 5.45 17.40
CA THR A 3 -9.29 6.79 16.86
C THR A 3 -7.91 7.35 17.27
N GLU A 4 -7.47 7.07 18.50
CA GLU A 4 -6.16 7.47 19.02
C GLU A 4 -5.03 6.79 18.24
N ASP A 5 -5.17 5.49 17.98
CA ASP A 5 -4.21 4.71 17.19
C ASP A 5 -4.13 5.25 15.75
N MET A 6 -5.28 5.62 15.15
CA MET A 6 -5.30 6.22 13.82
C MET A 6 -4.56 7.56 13.78
N LEU A 7 -4.71 8.40 14.81
CA LEU A 7 -4.04 9.69 14.88
C LEU A 7 -2.52 9.55 15.03
N SER A 8 -2.05 8.55 15.79
CA SER A 8 -0.61 8.29 15.94
C SER A 8 0.02 7.70 14.68
N GLY A 9 -0.74 6.91 13.91
CA GLY A 9 -0.25 6.20 12.72
C GLY A 9 -0.38 6.96 11.41
N ILE A 10 -1.25 7.99 11.33
CA ILE A 10 -1.65 8.61 10.06
C ILE A 10 -0.49 9.26 9.31
N GLU A 11 0.45 9.87 10.01
CA GLU A 11 1.55 10.61 9.40
C GLU A 11 2.45 9.70 8.56
N GLY A 12 2.85 8.54 9.11
CA GLY A 12 3.64 7.54 8.38
C GLY A 12 2.92 7.00 7.15
N VAL A 13 1.62 6.71 7.28
CA VAL A 13 0.79 6.26 6.16
C VAL A 13 0.70 7.32 5.06
N MET A 14 0.52 8.59 5.42
CA MET A 14 0.44 9.70 4.47
C MET A 14 1.75 9.92 3.72
N TYR A 15 2.90 9.88 4.43
CA TYR A 15 4.20 9.96 3.77
C TYR A 15 4.41 8.79 2.81
N LEU A 16 4.06 7.56 3.21
CA LEU A 16 4.21 6.40 2.36
C LEU A 16 3.30 6.46 1.12
N ALA A 17 2.06 6.93 1.26
CA ALA A 17 1.15 7.14 0.13
C ALA A 17 1.70 8.19 -0.84
N ALA A 18 2.17 9.32 -0.32
CA ALA A 18 2.77 10.38 -1.13
C ALA A 18 4.08 9.93 -1.81
N ALA A 19 4.90 9.14 -1.11
CA ALA A 19 6.15 8.59 -1.62
C ALA A 19 5.95 7.56 -2.73
N SER A 20 4.91 6.73 -2.61
CA SER A 20 4.64 5.62 -3.54
C SER A 20 3.78 6.02 -4.73
N GLY A 21 3.02 7.11 -4.62
CA GLY A 21 1.97 7.48 -5.57
C GLY A 21 0.73 6.57 -5.50
N GLU A 22 0.65 5.70 -4.50
CA GLU A 22 -0.53 4.86 -4.24
C GLU A 22 -1.61 5.67 -3.53
N ASP A 23 -2.86 5.23 -3.63
CA ASP A 23 -3.93 5.86 -2.89
C ASP A 23 -3.83 5.59 -1.38
N LEU A 24 -4.37 6.52 -0.58
CA LEU A 24 -4.26 6.46 0.88
C LEU A 24 -4.93 5.22 1.48
N ALA A 25 -6.03 4.73 0.88
CA ALA A 25 -6.74 3.56 1.38
C ALA A 25 -5.90 2.29 1.20
N THR A 26 -5.36 2.06 0.00
CA THR A 26 -4.44 0.95 -0.29
C THR A 26 -3.21 0.99 0.61
N THR A 27 -2.60 2.17 0.79
CA THR A 27 -1.42 2.33 1.65
C THR A 27 -1.77 2.06 3.11
N SER A 28 -2.92 2.52 3.58
CA SER A 28 -3.41 2.26 4.94
C SER A 28 -3.59 0.76 5.18
N ASP A 29 -4.20 0.04 4.25
CA ASP A 29 -4.38 -1.41 4.34
C ASP A 29 -3.03 -2.14 4.42
N ILE A 30 -2.06 -1.77 3.57
CA ILE A 30 -0.71 -2.35 3.59
C ILE A 30 -0.06 -2.17 4.97
N VAL A 31 -0.10 -0.95 5.51
CA VAL A 31 0.54 -0.64 6.79
C VAL A 31 -0.18 -1.35 7.95
N THR A 32 -1.50 -1.24 8.03
CA THR A 32 -2.27 -1.82 9.14
C THR A 32 -2.22 -3.34 9.18
N ASP A 33 -2.32 -3.99 8.02
CA ASP A 33 -2.24 -5.44 7.90
C ASP A 33 -0.86 -5.96 8.33
N ALA A 34 0.21 -5.30 7.84
CA ALA A 34 1.56 -5.69 8.18
C ALA A 34 1.88 -5.46 9.67
N LEU A 35 1.57 -4.28 10.22
CA LEU A 35 1.78 -4.00 11.64
C LEU A 35 1.06 -5.02 12.53
N THR A 36 -0.20 -5.33 12.20
CA THR A 36 -0.99 -6.35 12.92
C THR A 36 -0.31 -7.72 12.84
N ALA A 37 0.18 -8.10 11.66
CA ALA A 37 0.82 -9.40 11.45
C ALA A 37 2.15 -9.53 12.20
N PHE A 38 2.92 -8.44 12.34
CA PHE A 38 4.16 -8.38 13.13
C PHE A 38 3.92 -8.18 14.63
N GLY A 39 2.67 -7.96 15.08
CA GLY A 39 2.35 -7.64 16.47
C GLY A 39 2.81 -6.24 16.89
N LEU A 40 2.96 -5.34 15.94
CA LEU A 40 3.35 -3.94 16.13
C LEU A 40 2.13 -3.06 16.37
N THR A 41 2.36 -1.85 16.85
CA THR A 41 1.31 -0.87 17.17
C THR A 41 1.20 0.21 16.08
N ALA A 42 0.20 1.06 16.19
CA ALA A 42 0.03 2.20 15.28
C ALA A 42 1.19 3.21 15.35
N GLU A 43 1.85 3.31 16.51
CA GLU A 43 3.04 4.17 16.70
C GLU A 43 4.23 3.74 15.83
N ASP A 44 4.27 2.45 15.44
CA ASP A 44 5.33 1.90 14.59
C ASP A 44 5.10 2.16 13.09
N SER A 45 3.96 2.79 12.72
CA SER A 45 3.59 3.01 11.32
C SER A 45 4.60 3.89 10.56
N GLY A 46 5.16 4.89 11.22
CA GLY A 46 6.20 5.76 10.66
C GLY A 46 7.46 4.96 10.33
N HIS A 47 7.90 4.13 11.28
CA HIS A 47 9.06 3.27 11.07
C HIS A 47 8.81 2.23 9.96
N PHE A 48 7.65 1.57 9.96
CA PHE A 48 7.28 0.64 8.90
C PHE A 48 7.25 1.31 7.52
N ALA A 49 6.69 2.51 7.44
CA ALA A 49 6.67 3.32 6.21
C ALA A 49 8.08 3.64 5.72
N ASP A 50 8.98 4.02 6.62
CA ASP A 50 10.38 4.30 6.32
C ASP A 50 11.12 3.06 5.79
N VAL A 51 10.91 1.89 6.40
CA VAL A 51 11.49 0.63 5.92
C VAL A 51 11.02 0.29 4.50
N LEU A 52 9.70 0.43 4.22
CA LEU A 52 9.17 0.17 2.89
C LEU A 52 9.68 1.15 1.85
N ALA A 53 9.71 2.45 2.17
CA ALA A 53 10.24 3.48 1.31
C ALA A 53 11.72 3.24 1.00
N ALA A 54 12.53 2.93 2.03
CA ALA A 54 13.94 2.64 1.88
C ALA A 54 14.20 1.40 1.01
N ALA A 55 13.49 0.30 1.26
CA ALA A 55 13.63 -0.93 0.49
C ALA A 55 13.19 -0.73 -0.98
N SER A 56 12.04 -0.08 -1.21
CA SER A 56 11.51 0.15 -2.56
C SER A 56 12.38 1.09 -3.38
N SER A 57 13.04 2.08 -2.76
CA SER A 57 13.96 3.00 -3.43
C SER A 57 15.32 2.37 -3.75
N ASN A 58 15.70 1.28 -3.08
CA ASN A 58 17.02 0.66 -3.19
C ASN A 58 17.01 -0.73 -3.83
N ALA A 59 15.83 -1.23 -4.22
CA ALA A 59 15.65 -2.50 -4.91
C ALA A 59 14.72 -2.35 -6.11
N ASN A 60 14.69 -3.35 -6.98
CA ASN A 60 13.80 -3.37 -8.14
C ASN A 60 12.38 -3.83 -7.75
N THR A 61 11.71 -3.01 -6.94
CA THR A 61 10.34 -3.24 -6.47
C THR A 61 9.66 -1.89 -6.23
N ASN A 62 8.42 -1.89 -5.75
CA ASN A 62 7.71 -0.70 -5.30
C ASN A 62 6.89 -1.02 -4.04
N VAL A 63 6.31 0.01 -3.41
CA VAL A 63 5.55 -0.12 -2.16
C VAL A 63 4.36 -1.08 -2.32
N SER A 64 3.62 -0.98 -3.42
CA SER A 64 2.46 -1.85 -3.69
C SER A 64 2.86 -3.32 -3.80
N MET A 65 3.91 -3.62 -4.57
CA MET A 65 4.43 -4.99 -4.71
C MET A 65 4.98 -5.54 -3.38
N MET A 66 5.64 -4.69 -2.59
CA MET A 66 6.09 -5.07 -1.25
C MET A 66 4.91 -5.34 -0.31
N GLY A 67 3.90 -4.48 -0.32
CA GLY A 67 2.66 -4.67 0.44
C GLY A 67 1.98 -5.99 0.09
N GLU A 68 1.85 -6.30 -1.20
CA GLU A 68 1.31 -7.58 -1.65
C GLU A 68 2.17 -8.76 -1.14
N THR A 69 3.50 -8.63 -1.14
CA THR A 69 4.40 -9.65 -0.59
C THR A 69 4.18 -9.85 0.91
N PHE A 70 4.09 -8.75 1.68
CA PHE A 70 3.88 -8.79 3.12
C PHE A 70 2.57 -9.49 3.51
N LYS A 71 1.48 -9.33 2.76
CA LYS A 71 0.21 -10.05 2.99
C LYS A 71 0.40 -11.56 3.12
N TYR A 72 1.36 -12.13 2.39
CA TYR A 72 1.61 -13.57 2.40
C TYR A 72 2.61 -14.01 3.47
N CYS A 73 3.63 -13.20 3.76
CA CYS A 73 4.74 -13.62 4.61
C CYS A 73 4.76 -12.98 6.01
N ALA A 74 4.17 -11.78 6.20
CA ALA A 74 4.20 -11.08 7.47
C ALA A 74 3.63 -11.88 8.66
N PRO A 75 2.51 -12.64 8.52
CA PRO A 75 2.02 -13.46 9.63
C PRO A 75 3.02 -14.52 10.11
N VAL A 76 3.80 -15.09 9.20
CA VAL A 76 4.83 -16.07 9.55
C VAL A 76 6.06 -15.36 10.10
N ALA A 77 6.48 -14.26 9.49
CA ALA A 77 7.62 -13.47 9.97
C ALA A 77 7.39 -12.99 11.41
N GLY A 78 6.23 -12.40 11.70
CA GLY A 78 5.87 -11.94 13.04
C GLY A 78 5.78 -13.09 14.05
N ALA A 79 5.15 -14.22 13.68
CA ALA A 79 5.06 -15.39 14.55
C ALA A 79 6.43 -16.00 14.90
N LEU A 80 7.42 -15.90 14.00
CA LEU A 80 8.78 -16.38 14.20
C LEU A 80 9.71 -15.33 14.83
N GLY A 81 9.24 -14.08 15.00
CA GLY A 81 10.03 -13.00 15.59
C GLY A 81 11.08 -12.40 14.64
N PHE A 82 10.91 -12.57 13.32
CA PHE A 82 11.74 -11.86 12.35
C PHE A 82 11.32 -10.39 12.28
N SER A 83 12.30 -9.49 12.08
CA SER A 83 12.03 -8.05 11.98
C SER A 83 11.42 -7.65 10.64
N VAL A 84 10.84 -6.46 10.61
CA VAL A 84 10.34 -5.83 9.37
C VAL A 84 11.50 -5.59 8.42
N GLU A 85 12.64 -5.11 8.94
CA GLU A 85 13.85 -4.80 8.18
C GLU A 85 14.41 -6.03 7.48
N ASP A 86 14.63 -7.13 8.21
CA ASP A 86 15.13 -8.39 7.66
C ASP A 86 14.20 -8.93 6.57
N THR A 87 12.90 -8.82 6.81
CA THR A 87 11.87 -9.25 5.84
C THR A 87 11.89 -8.37 4.60
N ALA A 88 11.95 -7.05 4.78
CA ALA A 88 12.00 -6.08 3.66
C ALA A 88 13.30 -6.21 2.84
N GLU A 89 14.44 -6.45 3.49
CA GLU A 89 15.71 -6.74 2.81
C GLU A 89 15.56 -7.96 1.89
N ALA A 90 15.07 -9.08 2.41
CA ALA A 90 14.89 -10.30 1.62
C ALA A 90 13.91 -10.10 0.45
N ILE A 91 12.79 -9.37 0.67
CA ILE A 91 11.83 -9.02 -0.39
C ILE A 91 12.51 -8.15 -1.46
N GLY A 92 13.29 -7.16 -1.07
CA GLY A 92 14.03 -6.30 -1.99
C GLY A 92 15.02 -7.08 -2.85
N LEU A 93 15.79 -7.99 -2.25
CA LEU A 93 16.73 -8.86 -2.97
C LEU A 93 16.03 -9.80 -3.95
N MET A 94 14.88 -10.37 -3.58
CA MET A 94 14.04 -11.13 -4.52
C MET A 94 13.55 -10.25 -5.67
N GLY A 95 13.16 -9.00 -5.37
CA GLY A 95 12.74 -8.00 -6.35
C GLY A 95 13.81 -7.73 -7.39
N ASN A 96 15.09 -7.64 -6.99
CA ASN A 96 16.22 -7.48 -7.91
C ASN A 96 16.36 -8.66 -8.87
N ALA A 97 16.00 -9.87 -8.43
CA ALA A 97 15.95 -11.07 -9.27
C ALA A 97 14.65 -11.23 -10.07
N GLY A 98 13.74 -10.24 -10.04
CA GLY A 98 12.47 -10.26 -10.76
C GLY A 98 11.34 -11.02 -10.06
N ILE A 99 11.54 -11.52 -8.84
CA ILE A 99 10.52 -12.23 -8.06
C ILE A 99 9.84 -11.22 -7.13
N LYS A 100 8.56 -10.92 -7.40
CA LYS A 100 7.83 -9.79 -6.80
C LYS A 100 6.42 -10.18 -6.39
N ALA A 101 5.80 -9.33 -5.59
CA ALA A 101 4.39 -9.41 -5.18
C ALA A 101 4.04 -10.80 -4.60
N SER A 102 2.93 -11.40 -4.98
CA SER A 102 2.43 -12.67 -4.45
C SER A 102 3.42 -13.83 -4.64
N GLN A 103 4.22 -13.83 -5.71
CA GLN A 103 5.24 -14.85 -5.94
C GLN A 103 6.36 -14.75 -4.87
N ALA A 104 6.85 -13.54 -4.61
CA ALA A 104 7.82 -13.30 -3.53
C ALA A 104 7.23 -13.67 -2.17
N GLY A 105 5.99 -13.27 -1.90
CA GLY A 105 5.32 -13.57 -0.64
C GLY A 105 5.14 -15.07 -0.37
N THR A 106 4.74 -15.82 -1.38
CA THR A 106 4.62 -17.28 -1.29
C THR A 106 5.98 -17.93 -1.05
N SER A 107 7.01 -17.49 -1.76
CA SER A 107 8.38 -17.98 -1.58
C SER A 107 8.92 -17.64 -0.19
N MET A 108 8.76 -16.39 0.27
CA MET A 108 9.20 -15.95 1.60
C MET A 108 8.52 -16.74 2.72
N ARG A 109 7.20 -16.91 2.63
CA ARG A 109 6.46 -17.72 3.60
C ARG A 109 7.00 -19.14 3.68
N SER A 110 7.26 -19.79 2.55
CA SER A 110 7.83 -21.14 2.50
C SER A 110 9.24 -21.17 3.07
N ILE A 111 10.11 -20.22 2.72
CA ILE A 111 11.48 -20.10 3.23
C ILE A 111 11.45 -19.98 4.76
N MET A 112 10.72 -19.01 5.30
CA MET A 112 10.65 -18.78 6.75
C MET A 112 10.10 -19.98 7.51
N THR A 113 9.07 -20.66 6.98
CA THR A 113 8.50 -21.85 7.60
C THR A 113 9.50 -22.99 7.67
N ASN A 114 10.37 -23.13 6.66
CA ASN A 114 11.38 -24.20 6.62
C ASN A 114 12.66 -23.83 7.38
N LEU A 115 12.83 -22.58 7.81
CA LEU A 115 13.93 -22.13 8.67
C LEU A 115 13.63 -22.26 10.17
N THR A 116 12.56 -22.92 10.57
CA THR A 116 12.21 -23.13 11.99
C THR A 116 13.07 -24.19 12.70
N GLY A 117 13.80 -24.98 11.94
CA GLY A 117 14.80 -25.94 12.45
C GLY A 117 16.16 -25.69 11.79
N ASP A 118 17.22 -26.27 12.35
CA ASP A 118 18.56 -26.15 11.79
C ASP A 118 18.60 -26.47 10.29
N VAL A 119 19.25 -25.61 9.52
CA VAL A 119 19.45 -25.81 8.09
C VAL A 119 20.58 -26.80 7.88
N LYS A 120 20.28 -27.89 7.19
CA LYS A 120 21.27 -28.93 6.84
C LYS A 120 21.56 -28.86 5.35
N LEU A 121 22.82 -28.63 5.02
CA LEU A 121 23.30 -28.51 3.65
C LEU A 121 24.45 -29.51 3.45
N SER A 122 24.57 -30.05 2.25
CA SER A 122 25.69 -30.94 1.91
C SER A 122 26.19 -30.68 0.49
N GLY A 123 27.49 -30.82 0.30
CA GLY A 123 28.16 -30.67 -1.00
C GLY A 123 29.54 -31.27 -1.01
N ALA A 124 30.01 -31.65 -2.17
CA ALA A 124 31.31 -32.36 -2.31
C ALA A 124 32.48 -31.53 -1.76
N ALA A 125 32.46 -30.23 -1.92
CA ALA A 125 33.52 -29.33 -1.47
C ALA A 125 33.34 -28.87 -0.01
N ILE A 126 32.10 -28.78 0.50
CA ILE A 126 31.82 -28.25 1.83
C ILE A 126 31.57 -29.33 2.90
N GLY A 127 31.35 -30.60 2.47
CA GLY A 127 30.86 -31.66 3.35
C GLY A 127 29.44 -31.39 3.86
N ASP A 128 29.11 -31.93 5.03
CA ASP A 128 27.86 -31.71 5.72
C ASP A 128 27.96 -30.45 6.61
N VAL A 129 27.13 -29.46 6.35
CA VAL A 129 27.08 -28.20 7.10
C VAL A 129 25.74 -28.10 7.80
N THR A 130 25.75 -27.74 9.08
CA THR A 130 24.55 -27.44 9.85
C THR A 130 24.60 -25.98 10.28
N ILE A 131 23.58 -25.20 9.93
CA ILE A 131 23.44 -23.79 10.30
C ILE A 131 22.33 -23.70 11.34
N ALA A 132 22.68 -23.23 12.54
CA ALA A 132 21.72 -23.00 13.59
C ALA A 132 20.79 -21.84 13.21
N THR A 133 19.49 -22.02 13.40
CA THR A 133 18.48 -21.00 13.15
C THR A 133 18.01 -20.33 14.43
N THR A 134 18.37 -20.87 15.59
CA THR A 134 18.01 -20.34 16.90
C THR A 134 19.24 -19.90 17.69
N ASN A 135 19.01 -18.93 18.57
CA ASN A 135 19.94 -18.49 19.59
C ASN A 135 19.97 -19.48 20.78
N ALA A 136 20.91 -19.30 21.69
CA ALA A 136 21.03 -20.14 22.88
C ALA A 136 19.84 -20.04 23.85
N ASP A 137 19.07 -18.96 23.79
CA ASP A 137 17.85 -18.72 24.57
C ASP A 137 16.58 -19.30 23.90
N GLY A 138 16.71 -19.92 22.73
CA GLY A 138 15.63 -20.52 21.96
C GLY A 138 14.88 -19.54 21.04
N SER A 139 15.24 -18.25 21.03
CA SER A 139 14.70 -17.30 20.04
C SER A 139 15.27 -17.56 18.66
N MET A 140 14.55 -17.14 17.61
CA MET A 140 15.08 -17.18 16.25
C MET A 140 16.26 -16.19 16.10
N ARG A 141 17.28 -16.60 15.36
CA ARG A 141 18.29 -15.66 14.86
C ARG A 141 17.68 -14.76 13.80
N SER A 142 18.29 -13.58 13.57
CA SER A 142 17.80 -12.70 12.49
C SER A 142 17.82 -13.43 11.14
N LEU A 143 16.81 -13.15 10.31
CA LEU A 143 16.70 -13.80 9.00
C LEU A 143 17.91 -13.49 8.12
N SER A 144 18.39 -12.23 8.16
CA SER A 144 19.58 -11.78 7.44
C SER A 144 20.82 -12.59 7.83
N ALA A 145 21.02 -12.88 9.12
CA ALA A 145 22.15 -13.68 9.60
C ALA A 145 22.06 -15.14 9.14
N ILE A 146 20.88 -15.77 9.22
CA ILE A 146 20.67 -17.15 8.74
C ILE A 146 20.94 -17.23 7.23
N LEU A 147 20.40 -16.28 6.46
CA LEU A 147 20.63 -16.23 5.01
C LEU A 147 22.09 -15.95 4.65
N ALA A 148 22.81 -15.16 5.46
CA ALA A 148 24.24 -14.92 5.26
C ALA A 148 25.06 -16.20 5.42
N ASP A 149 24.80 -16.98 6.47
CA ASP A 149 25.48 -18.27 6.67
C ASP A 149 25.14 -19.26 5.54
N CYS A 150 23.90 -19.30 5.08
CA CYS A 150 23.50 -20.10 3.92
C CYS A 150 24.27 -19.68 2.65
N ARG A 151 24.43 -18.36 2.39
CA ARG A 151 25.20 -17.87 1.23
C ARG A 151 26.65 -18.34 1.26
N VAL A 152 27.29 -18.32 2.44
CA VAL A 152 28.66 -18.82 2.61
C VAL A 152 28.76 -20.29 2.19
N ALA A 153 27.84 -21.13 2.68
CA ALA A 153 27.81 -22.55 2.31
C ALA A 153 27.53 -22.77 0.82
N PHE A 154 26.55 -22.03 0.26
CA PHE A 154 26.21 -22.10 -1.17
C PHE A 154 27.35 -21.66 -2.10
N GLY A 155 28.18 -20.73 -1.64
CA GLY A 155 29.34 -20.26 -2.42
C GLY A 155 30.35 -21.36 -2.74
N GLY A 156 30.43 -22.43 -1.91
CA GLY A 156 31.29 -23.57 -2.13
C GLY A 156 30.67 -24.72 -2.93
N MET A 157 29.40 -24.61 -3.35
CA MET A 157 28.65 -25.66 -4.04
C MET A 157 28.66 -25.51 -5.55
N THR A 158 28.57 -26.65 -6.26
CA THR A 158 28.23 -26.66 -7.69
C THR A 158 26.78 -26.25 -7.92
N GLU A 159 26.42 -25.83 -9.13
CA GLU A 159 25.04 -25.41 -9.47
C GLU A 159 24.01 -26.55 -9.25
N ALA A 160 24.39 -27.80 -9.50
CA ALA A 160 23.52 -28.95 -9.22
C ALA A 160 23.29 -29.16 -7.72
N GLU A 161 24.33 -28.99 -6.91
CA GLU A 161 24.22 -29.08 -5.44
C GLU A 161 23.38 -27.94 -4.88
N LYS A 162 23.56 -26.70 -5.37
CA LYS A 162 22.73 -25.55 -5.00
C LYS A 162 21.25 -25.83 -5.28
N ALA A 163 20.93 -26.31 -6.47
CA ALA A 163 19.54 -26.62 -6.85
C ALA A 163 18.94 -27.70 -5.95
N ASN A 164 19.68 -28.81 -5.71
CA ASN A 164 19.22 -29.91 -4.88
C ASN A 164 19.03 -29.51 -3.41
N ASN A 165 19.97 -28.76 -2.83
CA ASN A 165 19.86 -28.24 -1.46
C ASN A 165 18.69 -27.26 -1.34
N ALA A 166 18.52 -26.35 -2.31
CA ALA A 166 17.41 -25.40 -2.32
C ALA A 166 16.05 -26.13 -2.43
N GLU A 167 15.92 -27.11 -3.35
CA GLU A 167 14.70 -27.90 -3.48
C GLU A 167 14.39 -28.68 -2.18
N THR A 168 15.40 -29.29 -1.59
CA THR A 168 15.25 -30.05 -0.34
C THR A 168 14.84 -29.17 0.82
N LEU A 169 15.43 -27.97 0.93
CA LEU A 169 15.18 -27.05 2.04
C LEU A 169 13.83 -26.36 1.94
N VAL A 170 13.49 -25.78 0.79
CA VAL A 170 12.33 -24.90 0.67
C VAL A 170 11.24 -25.41 -0.27
N GLY A 171 11.47 -26.52 -0.93
CA GLY A 171 10.57 -27.11 -1.92
C GLY A 171 10.64 -26.42 -3.28
N LYS A 172 10.11 -27.09 -4.32
CA LYS A 172 10.15 -26.62 -5.73
C LYS A 172 9.57 -25.25 -5.94
N ASN A 173 8.47 -24.93 -5.26
CA ASN A 173 7.75 -23.68 -5.46
C ASN A 173 8.51 -22.45 -4.94
N ALA A 174 9.32 -22.61 -3.89
CA ALA A 174 10.11 -21.54 -3.29
C ALA A 174 11.59 -21.56 -3.71
N MET A 175 12.01 -22.59 -4.43
CA MET A 175 13.42 -22.79 -4.83
C MET A 175 13.97 -21.58 -5.59
N SER A 176 13.23 -21.01 -6.53
CA SER A 176 13.66 -19.83 -7.30
C SER A 176 13.88 -18.61 -6.41
N GLY A 177 12.97 -18.38 -5.45
CA GLY A 177 13.09 -17.27 -4.49
C GLY A 177 14.29 -17.47 -3.55
N PHE A 178 14.50 -18.69 -3.06
CA PHE A 178 15.64 -18.99 -2.20
C PHE A 178 16.98 -18.88 -2.96
N LEU A 179 17.07 -19.39 -4.17
CA LEU A 179 18.26 -19.25 -5.01
C LEU A 179 18.54 -17.77 -5.36
N ALA A 180 17.50 -16.95 -5.57
CA ALA A 180 17.67 -15.52 -5.74
C ALA A 180 18.34 -14.86 -4.52
N LEU A 181 17.94 -15.24 -3.31
CA LEU A 181 18.59 -14.77 -2.09
C LEU A 181 20.01 -15.28 -1.93
N MET A 182 20.29 -16.53 -2.32
CA MET A 182 21.64 -17.11 -2.24
C MET A 182 22.62 -16.49 -3.24
N ASN A 183 22.13 -16.14 -4.42
CA ASN A 183 22.93 -15.59 -5.52
C ASN A 183 22.92 -14.06 -5.56
N ALA A 184 22.32 -13.39 -4.57
CA ALA A 184 22.30 -11.92 -4.50
C ALA A 184 23.74 -11.37 -4.46
N ALA A 185 24.01 -10.34 -5.26
CA ALA A 185 25.32 -9.72 -5.30
C ALA A 185 25.64 -9.02 -3.96
N PRO A 186 26.88 -9.10 -3.46
CA PRO A 186 27.26 -8.45 -2.20
C PRO A 186 26.93 -6.97 -2.16
N GLU A 187 27.05 -6.27 -3.29
CA GLU A 187 26.73 -4.84 -3.45
C GLU A 187 25.24 -4.58 -3.26
N ASP A 188 24.37 -5.43 -3.81
CA ASP A 188 22.92 -5.34 -3.66
C ASP A 188 22.52 -5.61 -2.19
N ILE A 189 23.12 -6.63 -1.56
CA ILE A 189 22.89 -6.93 -0.15
C ILE A 189 23.30 -5.72 0.70
N ALA A 190 24.51 -5.19 0.52
CA ALA A 190 24.98 -4.04 1.28
C ALA A 190 24.10 -2.79 1.05
N LYS A 191 23.65 -2.57 -0.17
CA LYS A 191 22.79 -1.43 -0.53
C LYS A 191 21.43 -1.53 0.14
N VAL A 192 20.73 -2.65 -0.01
CA VAL A 192 19.36 -2.82 0.52
C VAL A 192 19.41 -2.91 2.04
N SER A 193 20.31 -3.71 2.62
CA SER A 193 20.49 -3.83 4.07
C SER A 193 20.85 -2.49 4.70
N GLY A 194 21.81 -1.77 4.12
CA GLY A 194 22.19 -0.45 4.58
C GLY A 194 21.04 0.55 4.55
N ALA A 195 20.20 0.50 3.51
CA ALA A 195 19.05 1.38 3.38
C ALA A 195 17.97 1.07 4.43
N VAL A 196 17.58 -0.19 4.62
CA VAL A 196 16.50 -0.55 5.57
C VAL A 196 16.92 -0.37 7.02
N ASN A 197 18.19 -0.61 7.35
CA ASN A 197 18.72 -0.42 8.71
C ASN A 197 18.99 1.06 9.07
N ASN A 198 19.03 1.96 8.08
CA ASN A 198 19.20 3.40 8.25
C ASN A 198 18.05 4.18 7.60
N CYS A 199 16.83 3.65 7.69
CA CYS A 199 15.67 4.13 6.97
C CYS A 199 15.01 5.38 7.54
N LYS A 200 15.47 5.92 8.66
CA LYS A 200 14.83 7.05 9.33
C LYS A 200 14.50 8.19 8.37
N ASP A 201 13.27 8.65 8.40
CA ASP A 201 12.70 9.69 7.55
C ASP A 201 12.71 9.37 6.03
N ALA A 202 12.90 8.09 5.65
CA ALA A 202 12.97 7.69 4.24
C ALA A 202 11.65 7.92 3.50
N ALA A 203 10.51 7.62 4.11
CA ALA A 203 9.20 7.85 3.52
C ALA A 203 8.95 9.34 3.30
N LYS A 204 9.29 10.18 4.29
CA LYS A 204 9.18 11.63 4.18
C LYS A 204 10.05 12.18 3.07
N ASN A 205 11.34 11.83 3.05
CA ASN A 205 12.30 12.32 2.04
C ASN A 205 11.89 11.90 0.61
N MET A 206 11.37 10.68 0.47
CA MET A 206 10.84 10.19 -0.80
C MET A 206 9.58 10.95 -1.21
N ALA A 207 8.66 11.22 -0.26
CA ALA A 207 7.45 12.02 -0.50
C ALA A 207 7.81 13.46 -0.92
N ASP A 208 8.74 14.10 -0.21
CA ASP A 208 9.21 15.44 -0.56
C ASP A 208 9.79 15.46 -1.98
N THR A 209 10.59 14.45 -2.35
CA THR A 209 11.16 14.33 -3.71
C THR A 209 10.08 14.13 -4.77
N MET A 210 9.07 13.30 -4.49
CA MET A 210 7.96 13.05 -5.40
C MET A 210 7.06 14.29 -5.59
N GLN A 211 6.93 15.11 -4.55
CA GLN A 211 6.13 16.34 -4.59
C GLN A 211 6.86 17.55 -5.20
N ASP A 212 8.19 17.51 -5.28
CA ASP A 212 9.02 18.62 -5.83
C ASP A 212 9.05 18.62 -7.37
N ASN A 213 8.24 17.83 -8.03
CA ASN A 213 8.07 17.85 -9.48
C ASN A 213 6.73 18.47 -9.88
N LEU A 214 6.55 18.76 -11.19
CA LEU A 214 5.34 19.39 -11.72
C LEU A 214 4.07 18.57 -11.43
N GLU A 215 4.14 17.24 -11.49
CA GLU A 215 3.02 16.34 -11.23
C GLU A 215 2.61 16.39 -9.75
N GLY A 216 3.59 16.39 -8.84
CA GLY A 216 3.36 16.57 -7.40
C GLY A 216 2.71 17.92 -7.10
N GLN A 217 3.20 19.01 -7.70
CA GLN A 217 2.61 20.34 -7.53
C GLN A 217 1.18 20.44 -8.08
N LEU A 218 0.90 19.77 -9.20
CA LEU A 218 -0.48 19.68 -9.72
C LEU A 218 -1.39 18.87 -8.80
N THR A 219 -0.86 17.81 -8.16
CA THR A 219 -1.60 17.03 -7.16
C THR A 219 -1.92 17.86 -5.92
N ILE A 220 -0.96 18.64 -5.42
CA ILE A 220 -1.16 19.59 -4.30
C ILE A 220 -2.21 20.63 -4.69
N LEU A 221 -2.10 21.23 -5.88
CA LEU A 221 -3.07 22.20 -6.37
C LEU A 221 -4.47 21.60 -6.46
N LYS A 222 -4.60 20.38 -6.97
CA LYS A 222 -5.88 19.65 -7.04
C LYS A 222 -6.48 19.45 -5.63
N SER A 223 -5.67 19.07 -4.65
CA SER A 223 -6.11 18.90 -3.25
C SER A 223 -6.57 20.23 -2.65
N GLN A 224 -5.85 21.32 -2.88
CA GLN A 224 -6.23 22.65 -2.43
C GLN A 224 -7.56 23.12 -3.07
N LEU A 225 -7.77 22.82 -4.36
CA LEU A 225 -9.04 23.10 -5.04
C LEU A 225 -10.19 22.26 -4.49
N GLN A 226 -9.94 21.00 -4.11
CA GLN A 226 -10.93 20.15 -3.45
C GLN A 226 -11.29 20.68 -2.05
N GLU A 227 -10.32 21.10 -1.25
CA GLU A 227 -10.54 21.73 0.05
C GLU A 227 -11.36 23.01 -0.09
N LEU A 228 -11.03 23.85 -1.08
CA LEU A 228 -11.78 25.06 -1.40
C LEU A 228 -13.24 24.71 -1.78
N ALA A 229 -13.44 23.68 -2.60
CA ALA A 229 -14.77 23.21 -2.99
C ALA A 229 -15.59 22.70 -1.79
N ILE A 230 -14.95 22.01 -0.84
CA ILE A 230 -15.59 21.58 0.42
C ILE A 230 -15.98 22.79 1.27
N SER A 231 -15.08 23.75 1.45
CA SER A 231 -15.34 24.99 2.20
C SER A 231 -16.49 25.80 1.59
N PHE A 232 -16.53 25.93 0.25
CA PHE A 232 -17.67 26.57 -0.44
C PHE A 232 -18.95 25.75 -0.31
N GLY A 233 -18.86 24.41 -0.33
CA GLY A 233 -19.96 23.49 -0.11
C GLY A 233 -20.61 23.74 1.26
N ASP A 234 -19.81 23.81 2.31
CA ASP A 234 -20.28 24.09 3.67
C ASP A 234 -20.92 25.46 3.81
N LEU A 235 -20.35 26.47 3.15
CA LEU A 235 -20.91 27.85 3.15
C LEU A 235 -22.27 27.93 2.39
N LEU A 236 -22.39 27.19 1.30
CA LEU A 236 -23.58 27.18 0.47
C LEU A 236 -24.65 26.21 0.95
N MET A 237 -24.29 25.19 1.75
CA MET A 237 -25.22 24.18 2.22
C MET A 237 -26.47 24.72 2.93
N PRO A 238 -26.40 25.74 3.81
CA PRO A 238 -27.58 26.33 4.43
C PRO A 238 -28.55 26.95 3.39
N ALA A 239 -28.00 27.62 2.37
CA ALA A 239 -28.79 28.21 1.30
C ALA A 239 -29.48 27.15 0.41
N VAL A 240 -28.72 26.08 0.07
CA VAL A 240 -29.27 24.93 -0.68
C VAL A 240 -30.37 24.23 0.12
N ARG A 241 -30.17 24.01 1.42
CA ARG A 241 -31.20 23.41 2.30
C ARG A 241 -32.44 24.26 2.36
N SER A 242 -32.32 25.60 2.43
CA SER A 242 -33.45 26.53 2.43
C SER A 242 -34.24 26.47 1.12
N ILE A 243 -33.55 26.38 -0.02
CA ILE A 243 -34.16 26.21 -1.32
C ILE A 243 -34.91 24.89 -1.42
N VAL A 244 -34.24 23.79 -1.02
CA VAL A 244 -34.85 22.45 -1.03
C VAL A 244 -36.06 22.35 -0.13
N SER A 245 -36.01 22.90 1.09
CA SER A 245 -37.16 22.91 2.00
C SER A 245 -38.29 23.79 1.49
N GLY A 246 -37.98 24.91 0.84
CA GLY A 246 -38.98 25.75 0.15
C GLY A 246 -39.67 24.99 -0.99
N LEU A 247 -38.92 24.28 -1.81
CA LEU A 247 -39.47 23.44 -2.89
C LEU A 247 -40.31 22.29 -2.34
N GLN A 248 -39.86 21.64 -1.26
CA GLN A 248 -40.63 20.58 -0.58
C GLN A 248 -41.95 21.13 -0.03
N GLY A 249 -41.92 22.27 0.65
CA GLY A 249 -43.15 22.94 1.12
C GLY A 249 -44.12 23.28 -0.02
N MET A 250 -43.58 23.70 -1.19
CA MET A 250 -44.40 23.97 -2.36
C MET A 250 -45.03 22.68 -2.92
N VAL A 251 -44.28 21.59 -2.98
CA VAL A 251 -44.78 20.25 -3.37
C VAL A 251 -45.83 19.75 -2.38
N ASP A 252 -45.66 19.95 -1.09
CA ASP A 252 -46.60 19.52 -0.06
C ASP A 252 -47.92 20.32 -0.20
N VAL A 253 -47.85 21.64 -0.45
CA VAL A 253 -49.04 22.46 -0.72
C VAL A 253 -49.76 21.98 -1.99
N LEU A 254 -49.02 21.70 -3.06
CA LEU A 254 -49.59 21.14 -4.29
C LEU A 254 -50.26 19.79 -4.09
N ASN A 255 -49.62 18.91 -3.27
CA ASN A 255 -50.18 17.62 -2.95
C ASN A 255 -51.42 17.66 -2.08
N ALA A 256 -51.51 18.65 -1.19
CA ALA A 256 -52.70 18.87 -0.34
C ALA A 256 -53.90 19.51 -1.06
N MET A 257 -53.71 20.05 -2.28
CA MET A 257 -54.79 20.66 -3.02
C MET A 257 -55.78 19.62 -3.56
N PRO A 258 -57.08 19.96 -3.64
CA PRO A 258 -58.06 19.13 -4.31
C PRO A 258 -57.73 18.90 -5.78
N ASP A 259 -58.09 17.73 -6.32
CA ASP A 259 -57.74 17.34 -7.70
C ASP A 259 -58.28 18.30 -8.78
N GLY A 260 -59.43 18.96 -8.54
CA GLY A 260 -59.94 19.97 -9.42
C GLY A 260 -59.03 21.18 -9.56
N VAL A 261 -58.43 21.62 -8.45
CA VAL A 261 -57.48 22.75 -8.43
C VAL A 261 -56.16 22.37 -9.10
N LYS A 262 -55.66 21.16 -8.84
CA LYS A 262 -54.45 20.63 -9.50
C LYS A 262 -54.57 20.58 -11.02
N ARG A 263 -55.76 20.15 -11.53
CA ARG A 263 -56.05 20.16 -12.98
C ARG A 263 -56.03 21.54 -13.59
N VAL A 264 -56.61 22.54 -12.92
CA VAL A 264 -56.59 23.93 -13.39
C VAL A 264 -55.16 24.47 -13.45
N ILE A 265 -54.37 24.27 -12.39
CA ILE A 265 -52.95 24.65 -12.35
C ILE A 265 -52.16 24.01 -13.48
N MET A 266 -52.37 22.70 -13.70
CA MET A 266 -51.67 21.98 -14.77
C MET A 266 -52.07 22.51 -16.17
N ILE A 267 -53.32 22.80 -16.39
CA ILE A 267 -53.80 23.40 -17.67
C ILE A 267 -53.18 24.79 -17.88
N VAL A 268 -53.16 25.63 -16.86
CA VAL A 268 -52.54 26.95 -16.92
C VAL A 268 -51.05 26.89 -17.19
N ALA A 269 -50.34 25.94 -16.50
CA ALA A 269 -48.92 25.74 -16.71
C ALA A 269 -48.61 25.24 -18.13
N LEU A 270 -49.39 24.30 -18.66
CA LEU A 270 -49.29 23.84 -20.04
C LEU A 270 -49.53 24.94 -21.06
N LEU A 271 -50.55 25.79 -20.83
CA LEU A 271 -50.81 26.97 -21.68
C LEU A 271 -49.64 27.96 -21.62
N ALA A 272 -49.13 28.26 -20.45
CA ALA A 272 -47.98 29.14 -20.29
C ALA A 272 -46.71 28.58 -20.98
N ALA A 273 -46.47 27.29 -20.84
CA ALA A 273 -45.37 26.61 -21.51
C ALA A 273 -45.52 26.61 -23.05
N ALA A 274 -46.75 26.47 -23.56
CA ALA A 274 -47.03 26.51 -25.00
C ALA A 274 -46.94 27.94 -25.57
N LEU A 275 -47.35 28.95 -24.79
CA LEU A 275 -47.30 30.36 -25.22
C LEU A 275 -45.90 30.97 -25.12
N GLY A 276 -45.03 30.48 -24.21
CA GLY A 276 -43.70 31.02 -23.99
C GLY A 276 -42.85 31.08 -25.28
N PRO A 277 -42.66 30.00 -26.03
CA PRO A 277 -41.96 30.02 -27.30
C PRO A 277 -42.57 30.92 -28.37
N VAL A 278 -43.92 31.01 -28.40
CA VAL A 278 -44.64 31.84 -29.35
C VAL A 278 -44.40 33.33 -29.05
N LEU A 279 -44.44 33.72 -27.78
CA LEU A 279 -44.17 35.12 -27.36
C LEU A 279 -42.72 35.52 -27.61
N ILE A 280 -41.77 34.59 -27.45
CA ILE A 280 -40.36 34.84 -27.79
C ILE A 280 -40.16 35.04 -29.29
N ILE A 281 -40.88 34.28 -30.12
CA ILE A 281 -40.83 34.41 -31.58
C ILE A 281 -41.44 35.76 -32.00
N ILE A 282 -42.63 36.13 -31.46
CA ILE A 282 -43.28 37.38 -31.71
C ILE A 282 -42.42 38.55 -31.23
N GLY A 283 -41.84 38.47 -30.04
CA GLY A 283 -40.94 39.52 -29.51
C GLY A 283 -39.70 39.74 -30.39
N LYS A 284 -39.12 38.66 -30.94
CA LYS A 284 -37.99 38.75 -31.89
C LYS A 284 -38.42 39.37 -33.25
N THR A 285 -39.64 39.11 -33.73
CA THR A 285 -40.12 39.68 -35.02
C THR A 285 -40.54 41.11 -34.92
N LEU A 286 -40.90 41.57 -33.71
CA LEU A 286 -41.27 43.00 -33.47
C LEU A 286 -40.04 43.86 -33.11
N SER A 287 -38.89 43.27 -32.80
CA SER A 287 -37.63 43.96 -32.51
C SER A 287 -36.67 44.06 -33.71
N LEU A 288 -37.10 43.66 -34.88
CA LEU A 288 -36.47 43.86 -36.20
C LEU A 288 -37.26 44.97 -36.95
#